data_329e1b065fd5507d7191fc9a0e6da3da
#
_entry.id   329e1b065fd5507d7191fc9a0e6da3da
#
_cell.length_a   1.000
_cell.length_b   1.000
_cell.length_c   1.000
_cell.angle_alpha   90.00
_cell.angle_beta   90.00
_cell.angle_gamma   90.00
#
_symmetry.space_group_name_H-M   'P 1'
#
loop_
_entity.id
_entity.type
_entity.pdbx_description
1 polymer ?
#
loop_
_entity_poly.entity_id
_entity_poly.type
_entity_poly.pdbx_seq_one_letter_code
_entity_poly.pdbx_strand_id
1 'polypeptide(L)'
;MRLTTILMLATTLMPATATAADDVITWNARTLTVMATNGQNGIVQTRSLAMVHAAIHDALNTIVPRYERYIVEGPAGGAASADAAIASAAYHVLAGLIPGYGTPAQRAAAHAQLDAFYAASLGLIPDGPAKAAGITAGAAAATAILEARIADGASLANPPYIPFSGPGFWQPTPNPVPSDPAGAGAGFAPALLPGWGDVDPFTLRTGAQFRPDGPPSLTSEQYASDYNEVKSIGAQFSSTRTTEQSNIARFWYEGSQTGWNRIARVVAAERGIDVWEQGRLFALVNLAMADGFIAGFNTRYTFHFWRPVTAIRAGDTDGDPSTEADPLWSTYLNTPAIPDYPSTHSVLGAAAAEVLARFFDDDAIAFTTTSGAPFAGITRSFTGFTQAARENADSRVFAGLHFRTACNDGLWLGGRIGMFAFRHYLKPVR
;
A
#
# COMPACT_ATOMS: atom_id res chain seq x y z
N MET A 1 0.15 -70.98 38.52
CA MET A 1 -0.74 -69.82 38.42
C MET A 1 0.05 -68.67 37.80
N ARG A 2 -0.15 -68.37 36.51
CA ARG A 2 0.48 -67.24 35.82
C ARG A 2 -0.61 -66.16 35.70
N LEU A 3 -0.39 -64.99 36.35
CA LEU A 3 -1.22 -63.81 36.19
C LEU A 3 -0.86 -63.11 34.86
N THR A 4 -1.82 -62.99 33.97
CA THR A 4 -1.73 -62.22 32.75
C THR A 4 -2.24 -60.82 33.03
N THR A 5 -1.35 -59.82 33.00
CA THR A 5 -1.68 -58.40 33.12
C THR A 5 -2.15 -57.88 31.77
N ILE A 6 -3.40 -57.48 31.67
CA ILE A 6 -3.99 -56.81 30.51
C ILE A 6 -3.68 -55.32 30.62
N LEU A 7 -2.83 -54.82 29.66
CA LEU A 7 -2.52 -53.40 29.51
C LEU A 7 -3.64 -52.75 28.67
N MET A 8 -4.53 -51.96 29.33
CA MET A 8 -5.49 -51.11 28.60
C MET A 8 -4.74 -49.91 28.01
N LEU A 9 -4.68 -49.83 26.71
CA LEU A 9 -4.22 -48.63 25.99
C LEU A 9 -5.35 -47.63 25.97
N ALA A 10 -5.23 -46.55 26.73
CA ALA A 10 -6.13 -45.38 26.66
C ALA A 10 -5.70 -44.57 25.41
N THR A 11 -6.50 -44.65 24.35
CA THR A 11 -6.40 -43.71 23.21
C THR A 11 -6.96 -42.37 23.63
N THR A 12 -6.08 -41.41 23.94
CA THR A 12 -6.46 -40.00 24.06
C THR A 12 -6.82 -39.48 22.66
N LEU A 13 -8.10 -39.27 22.40
CA LEU A 13 -8.56 -38.43 21.30
C LEU A 13 -7.98 -37.03 21.52
N MET A 14 -7.03 -36.63 20.69
CA MET A 14 -6.69 -35.21 20.57
C MET A 14 -7.92 -34.49 20.02
N PRO A 15 -8.33 -33.35 20.66
CA PRO A 15 -9.39 -32.55 20.08
C PRO A 15 -8.94 -32.10 18.67
N ALA A 16 -9.83 -32.29 17.68
CA ALA A 16 -9.63 -31.71 16.36
C ALA A 16 -9.37 -30.22 16.55
N THR A 17 -8.23 -29.74 16.08
CA THR A 17 -7.94 -28.30 16.01
C THR A 17 -9.07 -27.68 15.20
N ALA A 18 -9.94 -26.93 15.85
CA ALA A 18 -10.90 -26.07 15.15
C ALA A 18 -10.08 -25.25 14.14
N THR A 19 -10.44 -25.31 12.86
CA THR A 19 -9.89 -24.41 11.84
C THR A 19 -10.11 -23.00 12.38
N ALA A 20 -9.02 -22.27 12.59
CA ALA A 20 -9.10 -20.89 13.08
C ALA A 20 -10.05 -20.12 12.16
N ALA A 21 -10.98 -19.40 12.76
CA ALA A 21 -11.85 -18.50 12.00
C ALA A 21 -10.98 -17.46 11.25
N ASP A 22 -11.50 -16.95 10.14
CA ASP A 22 -10.80 -15.98 9.33
C ASP A 22 -10.49 -14.69 10.14
N ASP A 23 -9.23 -14.39 10.29
CA ASP A 23 -8.72 -13.24 11.02
C ASP A 23 -8.53 -12.00 10.12
N VAL A 24 -8.02 -10.91 10.68
CA VAL A 24 -7.74 -9.66 9.94
C VAL A 24 -6.71 -9.89 8.84
N ILE A 25 -5.74 -10.79 9.05
CA ILE A 25 -4.70 -11.17 8.07
C ILE A 25 -5.36 -11.75 6.81
N THR A 26 -6.29 -12.65 6.98
CA THR A 26 -7.04 -13.29 5.89
C THR A 26 -7.89 -12.27 5.12
N TRP A 27 -8.62 -11.41 5.82
CA TRP A 27 -9.43 -10.39 5.18
C TRP A 27 -8.59 -9.29 4.51
N ASN A 28 -7.38 -9.00 4.99
CA ASN A 28 -6.44 -8.13 4.29
C ASN A 28 -6.06 -8.71 2.90
N ALA A 29 -5.75 -10.00 2.82
CA ALA A 29 -5.44 -10.66 1.56
C ALA A 29 -6.65 -10.72 0.61
N ARG A 30 -7.83 -11.05 1.13
CA ARG A 30 -9.09 -11.06 0.36
C ARG A 30 -9.46 -9.69 -0.18
N THR A 31 -9.29 -8.65 0.62
CA THR A 31 -9.51 -7.25 0.20
C THR A 31 -8.68 -6.90 -1.04
N LEU A 32 -7.37 -7.18 -1.03
CA LEU A 32 -6.51 -6.97 -2.19
C LEU A 32 -6.99 -7.75 -3.43
N THR A 33 -7.43 -8.99 -3.25
CA THR A 33 -7.92 -9.84 -4.33
C THR A 33 -9.22 -9.29 -4.94
N VAL A 34 -10.19 -8.90 -4.11
CA VAL A 34 -11.47 -8.33 -4.57
C VAL A 34 -11.24 -7.01 -5.30
N MET A 35 -10.38 -6.14 -4.79
CA MET A 35 -10.07 -4.86 -5.43
C MET A 35 -9.37 -5.04 -6.78
N ALA A 36 -8.46 -6.02 -6.90
CA ALA A 36 -7.82 -6.36 -8.17
C ALA A 36 -8.85 -6.88 -9.19
N THR A 37 -9.74 -7.78 -8.78
CA THR A 37 -10.86 -8.29 -9.62
C THR A 37 -11.79 -7.15 -10.04
N ASN A 38 -12.04 -6.19 -9.17
CA ASN A 38 -12.85 -4.99 -9.45
C ASN A 38 -12.15 -3.99 -10.39
N GLY A 39 -10.87 -4.17 -10.73
CA GLY A 39 -10.12 -3.30 -11.63
C GLY A 39 -9.66 -1.98 -10.99
N GLN A 40 -9.61 -1.90 -9.66
CA GLN A 40 -9.05 -0.73 -8.97
C GLN A 40 -7.55 -0.67 -9.20
N ASN A 41 -7.04 0.51 -9.59
CA ASN A 41 -5.60 0.74 -9.65
C ASN A 41 -4.99 0.89 -8.23
N GLY A 42 -3.66 0.78 -8.12
CA GLY A 42 -2.98 0.75 -6.83
C GLY A 42 -3.21 1.98 -5.93
N ILE A 43 -3.48 3.15 -6.53
CA ILE A 43 -3.75 4.39 -5.79
C ILE A 43 -5.11 4.29 -5.10
N VAL A 44 -6.14 3.91 -5.86
CA VAL A 44 -7.50 3.71 -5.35
C VAL A 44 -7.52 2.59 -4.30
N GLN A 45 -6.75 1.51 -4.52
CA GLN A 45 -6.65 0.39 -3.58
C GLN A 45 -6.17 0.83 -2.19
N THR A 46 -5.28 1.83 -2.07
CA THR A 46 -4.85 2.30 -0.74
C THR A 46 -5.98 2.95 0.04
N ARG A 47 -6.82 3.75 -0.63
CA ARG A 47 -8.03 4.32 -0.01
C ARG A 47 -9.01 3.23 0.42
N SER A 48 -9.26 2.26 -0.44
CA SER A 48 -10.16 1.14 -0.13
C SER A 48 -9.65 0.31 1.06
N LEU A 49 -8.34 0.00 1.09
CA LEU A 49 -7.70 -0.70 2.22
C LEU A 49 -7.81 0.10 3.52
N ALA A 50 -7.57 1.40 3.49
CA ALA A 50 -7.71 2.27 4.67
C ALA A 50 -9.14 2.22 5.22
N MET A 51 -10.15 2.30 4.35
CA MET A 51 -11.57 2.22 4.75
C MET A 51 -11.93 0.85 5.33
N VAL A 52 -11.49 -0.24 4.69
CA VAL A 52 -11.77 -1.62 5.17
C VAL A 52 -11.15 -1.84 6.56
N HIS A 53 -9.88 -1.48 6.72
CA HIS A 53 -9.18 -1.74 7.98
C HIS A 53 -9.57 -0.76 9.10
N ALA A 54 -9.98 0.46 8.80
CA ALA A 54 -10.60 1.36 9.77
C ALA A 54 -11.93 0.80 10.29
N ALA A 55 -12.78 0.26 9.40
CA ALA A 55 -14.04 -0.36 9.78
C ALA A 55 -13.83 -1.64 10.62
N ILE A 56 -12.87 -2.50 10.24
CA ILE A 56 -12.52 -3.69 11.03
C ILE A 56 -12.04 -3.29 12.43
N HIS A 57 -11.13 -2.31 12.51
CA HIS A 57 -10.62 -1.81 13.78
C HIS A 57 -11.74 -1.28 14.68
N ASP A 58 -12.63 -0.46 14.13
CA ASP A 58 -13.73 0.14 14.89
C ASP A 58 -14.76 -0.89 15.32
N ALA A 59 -15.09 -1.88 14.47
CA ALA A 59 -15.98 -2.97 14.82
C ALA A 59 -15.44 -3.78 16.01
N LEU A 60 -14.16 -4.13 16.01
CA LEU A 60 -13.51 -4.82 17.13
C LEU A 60 -13.52 -3.98 18.41
N ASN A 61 -13.23 -2.69 18.33
CA ASN A 61 -13.18 -1.80 19.48
C ASN A 61 -14.59 -1.32 19.95
N THR A 62 -15.62 -1.60 19.18
CA THR A 62 -17.00 -1.51 19.63
C THR A 62 -17.39 -2.73 20.51
N ILE A 63 -16.80 -3.91 20.28
CA ILE A 63 -17.02 -5.11 21.08
C ILE A 63 -16.23 -5.04 22.39
N VAL A 64 -14.90 -4.85 22.28
CA VAL A 64 -14.00 -4.68 23.44
C VAL A 64 -13.11 -3.48 23.20
N PRO A 65 -13.28 -2.38 23.92
CA PRO A 65 -12.56 -1.12 23.69
C PRO A 65 -11.13 -1.21 24.23
N ARG A 66 -10.20 -1.68 23.40
CA ARG A 66 -8.76 -1.68 23.70
C ARG A 66 -8.05 -0.45 23.17
N TYR A 67 -8.55 0.10 22.07
CA TYR A 67 -7.96 1.24 21.36
C TYR A 67 -9.02 2.28 21.03
N GLU A 68 -8.59 3.55 20.87
CA GLU A 68 -9.43 4.62 20.34
C GLU A 68 -9.97 4.21 18.97
N ARG A 69 -11.28 4.36 18.76
CA ARG A 69 -11.90 4.11 17.46
C ARG A 69 -11.57 5.23 16.49
N TYR A 70 -11.55 4.90 15.21
CA TYR A 70 -11.23 5.88 14.17
C TYR A 70 -12.40 6.85 13.94
N ILE A 71 -13.63 6.35 13.81
CA ILE A 71 -14.80 7.15 13.46
C ILE A 71 -16.08 6.76 14.21
N VAL A 72 -16.23 5.50 14.59
CA VAL A 72 -17.47 5.04 15.24
C VAL A 72 -17.59 5.63 16.64
N GLU A 73 -18.69 6.31 16.90
CA GLU A 73 -19.03 6.87 18.21
C GLU A 73 -20.02 5.97 18.97
N GLY A 74 -20.26 6.30 20.25
CA GLY A 74 -21.27 5.65 21.08
C GLY A 74 -20.71 4.58 22.02
N PRO A 75 -21.58 3.86 22.74
CA PRO A 75 -21.19 2.87 23.74
C PRO A 75 -20.48 1.68 23.11
N ALA A 76 -19.53 1.11 23.83
CA ALA A 76 -18.86 -0.12 23.49
C ALA A 76 -19.22 -1.20 24.52
N GLY A 77 -19.09 -2.46 24.11
CA GLY A 77 -19.30 -3.63 24.94
C GLY A 77 -20.43 -4.51 24.43
N GLY A 78 -20.28 -5.81 24.61
CA GLY A 78 -21.26 -6.79 24.22
C GLY A 78 -20.68 -8.18 23.97
N ALA A 79 -21.50 -9.19 24.06
CA ALA A 79 -21.12 -10.57 23.72
C ALA A 79 -21.28 -10.80 22.20
N ALA A 80 -20.40 -10.15 21.40
CA ALA A 80 -20.39 -10.27 19.95
C ALA A 80 -19.18 -11.08 19.45
N SER A 81 -19.35 -11.81 18.34
CA SER A 81 -18.26 -12.52 17.68
C SER A 81 -17.34 -11.54 16.97
N ALA A 82 -16.07 -11.53 17.34
CA ALA A 82 -15.04 -10.74 16.67
C ALA A 82 -14.89 -11.14 15.21
N ASP A 83 -14.88 -12.44 14.91
CA ASP A 83 -14.74 -12.96 13.54
C ASP A 83 -15.90 -12.53 12.64
N ALA A 84 -17.14 -12.55 13.17
CA ALA A 84 -18.29 -12.07 12.44
C ALA A 84 -18.23 -10.55 12.20
N ALA A 85 -17.71 -9.79 13.16
CA ALA A 85 -17.54 -8.36 13.03
C ALA A 85 -16.46 -7.99 11.98
N ILE A 86 -15.32 -8.68 11.97
CA ILE A 86 -14.26 -8.53 10.95
C ILE A 86 -14.84 -8.80 9.57
N ALA A 87 -15.45 -9.99 9.38
CA ALA A 87 -16.00 -10.39 8.11
C ALA A 87 -17.07 -9.41 7.60
N SER A 88 -17.97 -8.99 8.48
CA SER A 88 -19.05 -8.05 8.15
C SER A 88 -18.53 -6.66 7.81
N ALA A 89 -17.58 -6.13 8.57
CA ALA A 89 -16.97 -4.82 8.28
C ALA A 89 -16.30 -4.81 6.90
N ALA A 90 -15.45 -5.80 6.61
CA ALA A 90 -14.78 -5.91 5.32
C ALA A 90 -15.76 -6.09 4.16
N TYR A 91 -16.75 -6.98 4.31
CA TYR A 91 -17.76 -7.23 3.30
C TYR A 91 -18.55 -5.97 2.94
N HIS A 92 -19.12 -5.28 3.94
CA HIS A 92 -19.98 -4.12 3.67
C HIS A 92 -19.21 -2.92 3.11
N VAL A 93 -17.96 -2.68 3.55
CA VAL A 93 -17.13 -1.64 2.93
C VAL A 93 -16.86 -1.97 1.46
N LEU A 94 -16.41 -3.18 1.15
CA LEU A 94 -16.10 -3.58 -0.22
C LEU A 94 -17.34 -3.58 -1.11
N ALA A 95 -18.49 -4.08 -0.64
CA ALA A 95 -19.75 -4.04 -1.37
C ALA A 95 -20.17 -2.61 -1.72
N GLY A 96 -19.96 -1.66 -0.80
CA GLY A 96 -20.23 -0.23 -1.05
C GLY A 96 -19.25 0.42 -2.05
N LEU A 97 -18.01 -0.07 -2.13
CA LEU A 97 -16.98 0.49 -3.03
C LEU A 97 -17.02 -0.09 -4.45
N ILE A 98 -17.36 -1.37 -4.62
CA ILE A 98 -17.36 -2.06 -5.92
C ILE A 98 -18.12 -1.30 -7.02
N PRO A 99 -19.31 -0.69 -6.78
CA PRO A 99 -20.07 0.01 -7.83
C PRO A 99 -19.32 1.18 -8.47
N GLY A 100 -18.38 1.81 -7.74
CA GLY A 100 -17.65 2.98 -8.21
C GLY A 100 -16.50 2.69 -9.19
N TYR A 101 -16.12 1.42 -9.38
CA TYR A 101 -14.93 1.06 -10.15
C TYR A 101 -15.18 -0.08 -11.14
N GLY A 102 -14.26 -0.24 -12.08
CA GLY A 102 -14.24 -1.35 -13.02
C GLY A 102 -15.37 -1.37 -14.06
N THR A 103 -15.30 -2.32 -14.95
CA THR A 103 -16.36 -2.61 -15.94
C THR A 103 -17.53 -3.35 -15.28
N PRO A 104 -18.72 -3.43 -15.92
CA PRO A 104 -19.82 -4.25 -15.40
C PRO A 104 -19.44 -5.70 -15.10
N ALA A 105 -18.62 -6.32 -15.97
CA ALA A 105 -18.13 -7.70 -15.76
C ALA A 105 -17.20 -7.81 -14.56
N GLN A 106 -16.28 -6.87 -14.38
CA GLN A 106 -15.39 -6.82 -13.22
C GLN A 106 -16.16 -6.60 -11.91
N ARG A 107 -17.17 -5.74 -11.91
CA ARG A 107 -18.05 -5.53 -10.75
C ARG A 107 -18.80 -6.82 -10.38
N ALA A 108 -19.40 -7.48 -11.36
CA ALA A 108 -20.11 -8.75 -11.13
C ALA A 108 -19.17 -9.84 -10.56
N ALA A 109 -17.98 -9.98 -11.12
CA ALA A 109 -16.97 -10.94 -10.65
C ALA A 109 -16.49 -10.61 -9.22
N ALA A 110 -16.25 -9.34 -8.92
CA ALA A 110 -15.82 -8.89 -7.60
C ALA A 110 -16.91 -9.13 -6.53
N HIS A 111 -18.19 -8.85 -6.86
CA HIS A 111 -19.31 -9.16 -5.97
C HIS A 111 -19.42 -10.66 -5.70
N ALA A 112 -19.42 -11.51 -6.74
CA ALA A 112 -19.51 -12.96 -6.57
C ALA A 112 -18.33 -13.50 -5.71
N GLN A 113 -17.13 -13.00 -5.92
CA GLN A 113 -15.97 -13.37 -5.12
C GLN A 113 -16.09 -12.91 -3.66
N LEU A 114 -16.56 -11.68 -3.44
CA LEU A 114 -16.77 -11.11 -2.11
C LEU A 114 -17.85 -11.90 -1.34
N ASP A 115 -18.98 -12.22 -1.99
CA ASP A 115 -20.06 -13.01 -1.42
C ASP A 115 -19.58 -14.40 -1.00
N ALA A 116 -18.76 -15.06 -1.83
CA ALA A 116 -18.17 -16.35 -1.53
C ALA A 116 -17.23 -16.28 -0.30
N PHE A 117 -16.39 -15.25 -0.21
CA PHE A 117 -15.51 -15.04 0.96
C PHE A 117 -16.32 -14.80 2.24
N TYR A 118 -17.36 -13.99 2.16
CA TYR A 118 -18.22 -13.68 3.31
C TYR A 118 -18.98 -14.91 3.80
N ALA A 119 -19.61 -15.65 2.89
CA ALA A 119 -20.31 -16.88 3.21
C ALA A 119 -19.39 -17.93 3.85
N ALA A 120 -18.16 -18.07 3.32
CA ALA A 120 -17.15 -18.97 3.88
C ALA A 120 -16.76 -18.58 5.30
N SER A 121 -16.49 -17.29 5.57
CA SER A 121 -16.17 -16.80 6.91
C SER A 121 -17.32 -17.05 7.90
N LEU A 122 -18.53 -16.67 7.52
CA LEU A 122 -19.69 -16.85 8.42
C LEU A 122 -20.04 -18.32 8.65
N GLY A 123 -19.75 -19.19 7.70
CA GLY A 123 -19.95 -20.64 7.81
C GLY A 123 -19.10 -21.31 8.89
N LEU A 124 -17.96 -20.69 9.26
CA LEU A 124 -17.08 -21.18 10.33
C LEU A 124 -17.53 -20.76 11.73
N ILE A 125 -18.47 -19.82 11.83
CA ILE A 125 -18.91 -19.23 13.10
C ILE A 125 -20.25 -19.87 13.50
N PRO A 126 -20.37 -20.44 14.71
CA PRO A 126 -21.64 -21.00 15.18
C PRO A 126 -22.78 -19.97 15.16
N ASP A 127 -23.96 -20.39 14.70
CA ASP A 127 -25.15 -19.54 14.71
C ASP A 127 -25.56 -19.19 16.14
N GLY A 128 -26.04 -17.97 16.30
CA GLY A 128 -26.52 -17.49 17.61
C GLY A 128 -26.39 -15.98 17.79
N PRO A 129 -26.80 -15.48 18.95
CA PRO A 129 -26.81 -14.04 19.24
C PRO A 129 -25.46 -13.36 19.09
N ALA A 130 -24.36 -14.03 19.45
CA ALA A 130 -23.00 -13.48 19.31
C ALA A 130 -22.59 -13.23 17.85
N LYS A 131 -22.90 -14.18 16.93
CA LYS A 131 -22.69 -14.03 15.50
C LYS A 131 -23.52 -12.87 14.95
N ALA A 132 -24.80 -12.81 15.28
CA ALA A 132 -25.71 -11.74 14.86
C ALA A 132 -25.23 -10.37 15.35
N ALA A 133 -24.80 -10.26 16.61
CA ALA A 133 -24.26 -9.02 17.17
C ALA A 133 -22.96 -8.60 16.50
N GLY A 134 -22.06 -9.55 16.17
CA GLY A 134 -20.84 -9.28 15.42
C GLY A 134 -21.12 -8.75 14.01
N ILE A 135 -22.05 -9.39 13.28
CA ILE A 135 -22.50 -8.91 11.97
C ILE A 135 -23.01 -7.46 12.04
N THR A 136 -23.83 -7.17 13.05
CA THR A 136 -24.39 -5.83 13.26
C THR A 136 -23.29 -4.80 13.54
N ALA A 137 -22.33 -5.12 14.42
CA ALA A 137 -21.22 -4.24 14.75
C ALA A 137 -20.34 -3.94 13.52
N GLY A 138 -20.02 -4.97 12.72
CA GLY A 138 -19.23 -4.80 11.48
C GLY A 138 -19.95 -3.96 10.43
N ALA A 139 -21.25 -4.22 10.21
CA ALA A 139 -22.05 -3.45 9.27
C ALA A 139 -22.18 -1.97 9.68
N ALA A 140 -22.34 -1.69 10.97
CA ALA A 140 -22.40 -0.32 11.50
C ALA A 140 -21.08 0.43 11.28
N ALA A 141 -19.94 -0.21 11.56
CA ALA A 141 -18.62 0.38 11.32
C ALA A 141 -18.37 0.65 9.82
N ALA A 142 -18.80 -0.27 8.96
CA ALA A 142 -18.72 -0.09 7.51
C ALA A 142 -19.57 1.09 7.03
N THR A 143 -20.79 1.23 7.53
CA THR A 143 -21.67 2.37 7.21
C THR A 143 -21.02 3.67 7.60
N ALA A 144 -20.49 3.78 8.83
CA ALA A 144 -19.87 4.99 9.34
C ALA A 144 -18.69 5.46 8.45
N ILE A 145 -17.79 4.55 8.06
CA ILE A 145 -16.65 4.93 7.22
C ILE A 145 -17.07 5.26 5.78
N LEU A 146 -18.05 4.57 5.21
CA LEU A 146 -18.58 4.86 3.87
C LEU A 146 -19.23 6.25 3.82
N GLU A 147 -20.04 6.59 4.81
CA GLU A 147 -20.67 7.91 4.94
C GLU A 147 -19.63 9.03 5.11
N ALA A 148 -18.64 8.83 5.98
CA ALA A 148 -17.58 9.81 6.20
C ALA A 148 -16.71 10.05 4.96
N ARG A 149 -16.62 9.08 4.06
CA ARG A 149 -15.76 9.16 2.87
C ARG A 149 -16.52 9.35 1.56
N ILE A 150 -17.84 9.59 1.61
CA ILE A 150 -18.66 9.73 0.40
C ILE A 150 -18.30 11.00 -0.41
N ALA A 151 -17.90 12.05 0.26
CA ALA A 151 -17.59 13.37 -0.32
C ALA A 151 -16.11 13.75 -0.17
N ASP A 152 -15.20 12.80 0.01
CA ASP A 152 -13.78 13.04 0.25
C ASP A 152 -12.97 13.47 -0.99
N GLY A 153 -13.61 13.72 -2.11
CA GLY A 153 -12.96 14.17 -3.34
C GLY A 153 -12.46 13.05 -4.26
N ALA A 154 -12.42 11.78 -3.82
CA ALA A 154 -11.87 10.69 -4.62
C ALA A 154 -12.61 10.46 -5.95
N SER A 155 -13.91 10.74 -6.02
CA SER A 155 -14.69 10.66 -7.25
C SER A 155 -14.35 11.74 -8.28
N LEU A 156 -13.72 12.83 -7.87
CA LEU A 156 -13.33 13.98 -8.69
C LEU A 156 -11.82 14.00 -8.99
N ALA A 157 -11.07 13.01 -8.54
CA ALA A 157 -9.61 13.00 -8.54
C ALA A 157 -8.96 12.85 -9.93
N ASN A 158 -9.72 12.79 -11.02
CA ASN A 158 -9.19 12.67 -12.37
C ASN A 158 -9.63 13.81 -13.31
N PRO A 159 -9.37 15.09 -12.95
CA PRO A 159 -9.66 16.21 -13.84
C PRO A 159 -8.75 16.17 -15.07
N PRO A 160 -9.11 16.88 -16.18
CA PRO A 160 -8.19 17.10 -17.28
C PRO A 160 -6.90 17.76 -16.81
N TYR A 161 -5.75 17.28 -17.31
CA TYR A 161 -4.45 17.84 -16.97
C TYR A 161 -3.70 18.22 -18.23
N ILE A 162 -3.20 19.44 -18.28
CA ILE A 162 -2.36 19.97 -19.37
C ILE A 162 -0.96 20.17 -18.79
N PRO A 163 0.06 19.43 -19.31
CA PRO A 163 1.44 19.62 -18.86
C PRO A 163 1.95 21.04 -19.13
N PHE A 164 2.78 21.55 -18.24
CA PHE A 164 3.54 22.77 -18.50
C PHE A 164 4.62 22.50 -19.55
N SER A 165 5.04 23.52 -20.28
CA SER A 165 6.10 23.40 -21.29
C SER A 165 7.45 23.84 -20.73
N GLY A 166 8.53 23.30 -21.28
CA GLY A 166 9.91 23.69 -20.97
C GLY A 166 10.67 22.71 -20.07
N PRO A 167 11.98 22.95 -19.89
CA PRO A 167 12.83 22.13 -19.06
C PRO A 167 12.33 22.06 -17.61
N GLY A 168 12.51 20.91 -16.97
CA GLY A 168 12.07 20.68 -15.60
C GLY A 168 10.61 20.25 -15.46
N PHE A 169 9.74 20.50 -16.45
CA PHE A 169 8.33 20.15 -16.35
C PHE A 169 8.00 18.77 -16.95
N TRP A 170 7.16 18.04 -16.23
CA TRP A 170 6.71 16.72 -16.64
C TRP A 170 5.98 16.75 -17.99
N GLN A 171 6.34 15.82 -18.84
CA GLN A 171 5.67 15.52 -20.10
C GLN A 171 5.17 14.07 -20.09
N PRO A 172 4.12 13.73 -20.86
CA PRO A 172 3.76 12.35 -21.09
C PRO A 172 4.98 11.54 -21.54
N THR A 173 5.24 10.43 -20.85
CA THR A 173 6.43 9.61 -21.11
C THR A 173 6.11 8.50 -22.08
N PRO A 174 7.02 8.15 -23.02
CA PRO A 174 6.82 7.00 -23.88
C PRO A 174 6.83 5.73 -23.05
N ASN A 175 5.93 4.83 -23.40
CA ASN A 175 5.76 3.58 -22.70
C ASN A 175 6.15 2.43 -23.62
N PRO A 176 7.43 2.14 -23.80
CA PRO A 176 7.78 0.81 -24.26
C PRO A 176 9.12 0.36 -23.74
N VAL A 177 9.08 -0.43 -22.71
CA VAL A 177 10.28 -1.17 -22.33
C VAL A 177 10.00 -2.65 -22.57
N PRO A 178 10.65 -3.28 -23.58
CA PRO A 178 10.41 -4.70 -23.90
C PRO A 178 10.68 -5.65 -22.73
N SER A 179 11.46 -5.22 -21.72
CA SER A 179 11.78 -5.98 -20.52
C SER A 179 10.68 -5.93 -19.44
N ASP A 180 9.66 -5.07 -19.61
CA ASP A 180 8.56 -4.93 -18.65
C ASP A 180 7.29 -5.62 -19.15
N PRO A 181 6.91 -6.78 -18.60
CA PRO A 181 5.72 -7.50 -19.02
C PRO A 181 4.41 -6.78 -18.67
N ALA A 182 4.43 -5.80 -17.74
CA ALA A 182 3.26 -5.00 -17.38
C ALA A 182 3.06 -3.83 -18.34
N GLY A 183 4.08 -3.47 -19.13
CA GLY A 183 4.11 -2.27 -19.95
C GLY A 183 3.82 -2.49 -21.42
N ALA A 184 3.18 -3.54 -21.82
CA ALA A 184 2.88 -3.88 -23.21
C ALA A 184 1.94 -2.90 -23.93
N GLY A 185 1.67 -1.73 -23.39
CA GLY A 185 0.87 -0.66 -23.98
C GLY A 185 1.73 0.35 -24.71
N ALA A 186 1.65 0.40 -26.01
CA ALA A 186 2.25 1.45 -26.80
C ALA A 186 1.55 2.80 -26.58
N GLY A 187 2.32 3.89 -26.45
CA GLY A 187 1.81 5.25 -26.48
C GLY A 187 2.06 6.07 -25.23
N PHE A 188 1.63 7.32 -25.29
CA PHE A 188 1.72 8.28 -24.18
C PHE A 188 0.44 8.18 -23.35
N ALA A 189 0.55 7.75 -22.11
CA ALA A 189 -0.59 7.75 -21.20
C ALA A 189 -0.89 9.17 -20.70
N PRO A 190 -2.17 9.55 -20.55
CA PRO A 190 -2.53 10.80 -19.89
C PRO A 190 -2.08 10.78 -18.42
N ALA A 191 -1.98 11.97 -17.81
CA ALA A 191 -1.63 12.10 -16.41
C ALA A 191 -2.61 11.29 -15.54
N LEU A 192 -2.06 10.45 -14.66
CA LEU A 192 -2.85 9.59 -13.78
C LEU A 192 -3.32 10.36 -12.56
N LEU A 193 -4.64 10.45 -12.36
CA LEU A 193 -5.32 10.98 -11.17
C LEU A 193 -4.72 12.32 -10.67
N PRO A 194 -4.64 13.37 -11.50
CA PRO A 194 -4.00 14.63 -11.10
C PRO A 194 -4.63 15.33 -9.90
N GLY A 195 -5.89 15.08 -9.60
CA GLY A 195 -6.59 15.59 -8.42
C GLY A 195 -6.48 14.71 -7.17
N TRP A 196 -5.73 13.60 -7.18
CA TRP A 196 -5.66 12.72 -6.01
C TRP A 196 -5.03 13.39 -4.78
N GLY A 197 -4.20 14.39 -4.99
CA GLY A 197 -3.61 15.20 -3.92
C GLY A 197 -4.61 16.09 -3.16
N ASP A 198 -5.82 16.25 -3.69
CA ASP A 198 -6.90 17.05 -3.11
C ASP A 198 -7.96 16.18 -2.39
N VAL A 199 -7.78 14.86 -2.40
CA VAL A 199 -8.61 13.93 -1.61
C VAL A 199 -8.39 14.22 -0.13
N ASP A 200 -9.47 14.25 0.66
CA ASP A 200 -9.38 14.44 2.11
C ASP A 200 -8.51 13.34 2.74
N PRO A 201 -7.44 13.67 3.47
CA PRO A 201 -6.61 12.67 4.10
C PRO A 201 -7.35 11.89 5.20
N PHE A 202 -6.78 10.77 5.61
CA PHE A 202 -7.30 9.95 6.70
C PHE A 202 -6.78 10.39 8.07
N THR A 203 -5.49 10.77 8.16
CA THR A 203 -4.85 11.15 9.42
C THR A 203 -4.26 12.57 9.36
N LEU A 204 -3.82 13.01 8.19
CA LEU A 204 -3.26 14.34 8.00
C LEU A 204 -4.37 15.40 7.96
N ARG A 205 -4.00 16.64 8.20
CA ARG A 205 -4.92 17.79 8.05
C ARG A 205 -5.12 18.16 6.58
N THR A 206 -4.06 18.06 5.78
CA THR A 206 -4.03 18.32 4.34
C THR A 206 -2.93 17.48 3.68
N GLY A 207 -3.02 17.23 2.37
CA GLY A 207 -1.95 16.59 1.61
C GLY A 207 -0.62 17.36 1.63
N ALA A 208 -0.63 18.64 1.95
CA ALA A 208 0.54 19.50 2.02
C ALA A 208 1.23 19.52 3.41
N GLN A 209 0.68 18.86 4.44
CA GLN A 209 1.13 19.02 5.84
C GLN A 209 2.63 18.78 6.04
N PHE A 210 3.23 17.85 5.32
CA PHE A 210 4.65 17.51 5.39
C PHE A 210 5.32 17.63 4.01
N ARG A 211 4.84 18.52 3.13
CA ARG A 211 5.43 18.69 1.81
C ARG A 211 6.90 19.08 1.94
N PRO A 212 7.83 18.37 1.29
CA PRO A 212 9.23 18.78 1.23
C PRO A 212 9.42 20.03 0.36
N ASP A 213 10.59 20.65 0.45
CA ASP A 213 10.87 21.96 -0.17
C ASP A 213 10.85 21.97 -1.69
N GLY A 214 10.99 20.78 -2.32
CA GLY A 214 10.91 20.62 -3.78
C GLY A 214 12.15 19.95 -4.38
N PRO A 215 12.10 19.67 -5.70
CA PRO A 215 13.24 19.10 -6.41
C PRO A 215 14.40 20.10 -6.47
N PRO A 216 15.66 19.62 -6.63
CA PRO A 216 16.81 20.50 -6.79
C PRO A 216 16.72 21.32 -8.08
N SER A 217 17.35 22.51 -8.07
CA SER A 217 17.50 23.33 -9.28
C SER A 217 18.20 22.56 -10.38
N LEU A 218 17.78 22.73 -11.64
CA LEU A 218 18.35 22.04 -12.81
C LEU A 218 19.84 22.28 -13.02
N THR A 219 20.37 23.42 -12.50
CA THR A 219 21.78 23.78 -12.58
C THR A 219 22.56 23.52 -11.29
N SER A 220 22.02 22.70 -10.38
CA SER A 220 22.68 22.37 -9.13
C SER A 220 23.52 21.10 -9.24
N GLU A 221 24.61 21.02 -8.48
CA GLU A 221 25.43 19.81 -8.37
C GLU A 221 24.61 18.58 -7.94
N GLN A 222 23.60 18.79 -7.09
CA GLN A 222 22.71 17.71 -6.66
C GLN A 222 21.89 17.16 -7.83
N TYR A 223 21.30 18.03 -8.65
CA TYR A 223 20.56 17.58 -9.84
C TYR A 223 21.48 16.85 -10.83
N ALA A 224 22.66 17.39 -11.11
CA ALA A 224 23.63 16.77 -11.99
C ALA A 224 24.09 15.39 -11.50
N SER A 225 24.29 15.24 -10.17
CA SER A 225 24.60 13.96 -9.54
C SER A 225 23.47 12.94 -9.73
N ASP A 226 22.24 13.32 -9.41
CA ASP A 226 21.05 12.49 -9.55
C ASP A 226 20.80 12.08 -11.01
N TYR A 227 20.96 13.04 -11.93
CA TYR A 227 20.83 12.83 -13.37
C TYR A 227 21.83 11.78 -13.88
N ASN A 228 23.12 11.94 -13.57
CA ASN A 228 24.17 11.04 -14.02
C ASN A 228 24.08 9.65 -13.35
N GLU A 229 23.65 9.57 -12.09
CA GLU A 229 23.39 8.29 -11.44
C GLU A 229 22.31 7.52 -12.19
N VAL A 230 21.12 8.12 -12.37
CA VAL A 230 20.01 7.42 -13.01
C VAL A 230 20.25 7.16 -14.49
N LYS A 231 20.94 8.05 -15.21
CA LYS A 231 21.36 7.87 -16.60
C LYS A 231 22.21 6.61 -16.76
N SER A 232 23.15 6.40 -15.86
CA SER A 232 24.06 5.26 -15.88
C SER A 232 23.37 3.95 -15.46
N ILE A 233 22.78 3.92 -14.25
CA ILE A 233 22.31 2.69 -13.63
C ILE A 233 20.87 2.33 -14.06
N GLY A 234 20.02 3.34 -14.33
CA GLY A 234 18.61 3.20 -14.66
C GLY A 234 18.32 2.87 -16.13
N ALA A 235 19.34 2.90 -17.01
CA ALA A 235 19.18 2.63 -18.43
C ALA A 235 18.64 1.22 -18.72
N GLN A 236 17.87 1.09 -19.80
CA GLN A 236 17.38 -0.23 -20.26
C GLN A 236 18.54 -1.22 -20.45
N PHE A 237 19.59 -0.78 -21.13
CA PHE A 237 20.82 -1.53 -21.38
C PHE A 237 21.98 -0.87 -20.60
N SER A 238 21.97 -1.01 -19.29
CA SER A 238 23.03 -0.47 -18.43
C SER A 238 24.21 -1.42 -18.34
N SER A 239 25.44 -0.90 -18.51
CA SER A 239 26.69 -1.61 -18.25
C SER A 239 27.14 -1.51 -16.79
N THR A 240 26.52 -0.65 -15.99
CA THR A 240 26.88 -0.39 -14.58
C THR A 240 25.90 -1.05 -13.59
N ARG A 241 24.64 -1.28 -13.99
CA ARG A 241 23.65 -1.94 -13.12
C ARG A 241 23.99 -3.43 -12.97
N THR A 242 24.12 -3.89 -11.72
CA THR A 242 24.35 -5.30 -11.41
C THR A 242 23.10 -6.15 -11.59
N THR A 243 23.28 -7.47 -11.64
CA THR A 243 22.15 -8.43 -11.62
C THR A 243 21.30 -8.28 -10.35
N GLU A 244 21.95 -8.06 -9.19
CA GLU A 244 21.26 -7.85 -7.93
C GLU A 244 20.39 -6.59 -7.96
N GLN A 245 20.91 -5.47 -8.46
CA GLN A 245 20.14 -4.24 -8.61
C GLN A 245 18.96 -4.39 -9.59
N SER A 246 19.13 -5.22 -10.62
CA SER A 246 18.03 -5.57 -11.53
C SER A 246 16.95 -6.40 -10.83
N ASN A 247 17.34 -7.33 -9.96
CA ASN A 247 16.40 -8.12 -9.13
C ASN A 247 15.69 -7.24 -8.10
N ILE A 248 16.39 -6.32 -7.46
CA ILE A 248 15.80 -5.32 -6.55
C ILE A 248 14.76 -4.47 -7.27
N ALA A 249 15.11 -3.95 -8.47
CA ALA A 249 14.19 -3.14 -9.27
C ALA A 249 12.90 -3.90 -9.61
N ARG A 250 13.01 -5.18 -10.00
CA ARG A 250 11.86 -6.04 -10.33
C ARG A 250 11.04 -6.42 -9.10
N PHE A 251 11.70 -6.74 -7.98
CA PHE A 251 11.02 -7.12 -6.73
C PHE A 251 10.08 -6.01 -6.24
N TRP A 252 10.54 -4.76 -6.21
CA TRP A 252 9.78 -3.61 -5.73
C TRP A 252 8.91 -2.93 -6.81
N TYR A 253 8.80 -3.51 -8.01
CA TYR A 253 7.99 -2.92 -9.07
C TYR A 253 6.49 -3.16 -8.89
N GLU A 254 6.11 -4.12 -8.08
CA GLU A 254 4.72 -4.34 -7.69
C GLU A 254 4.13 -3.10 -6.96
N GLY A 255 2.80 -3.03 -6.89
CA GLY A 255 2.14 -1.96 -6.13
C GLY A 255 2.55 -1.98 -4.65
N SER A 256 2.99 -0.83 -4.13
CA SER A 256 3.46 -0.71 -2.74
C SER A 256 2.41 -1.18 -1.73
N GLN A 257 1.11 -0.91 -1.98
CA GLN A 257 0.01 -1.38 -1.12
C GLN A 257 -0.05 -2.91 -1.04
N THR A 258 0.30 -3.62 -2.11
CA THR A 258 0.34 -5.09 -2.11
C THR A 258 1.54 -5.60 -1.34
N GLY A 259 2.73 -5.09 -1.67
CA GLY A 259 4.00 -5.52 -1.06
C GLY A 259 4.03 -5.27 0.45
N TRP A 260 3.71 -4.06 0.89
CA TRP A 260 3.77 -3.69 2.30
C TRP A 260 2.65 -4.33 3.15
N ASN A 261 1.45 -4.55 2.60
CA ASN A 261 0.44 -5.34 3.30
C ASN A 261 0.86 -6.82 3.41
N ARG A 262 1.56 -7.38 2.42
CA ARG A 262 2.13 -8.74 2.52
C ARG A 262 3.20 -8.81 3.60
N ILE A 263 4.12 -7.83 3.69
CA ILE A 263 5.11 -7.74 4.77
C ILE A 263 4.40 -7.67 6.13
N ALA A 264 3.40 -6.81 6.28
CA ALA A 264 2.62 -6.71 7.52
C ALA A 264 1.95 -8.05 7.90
N ARG A 265 1.40 -8.80 6.93
CA ARG A 265 0.81 -10.13 7.19
C ARG A 265 1.86 -11.13 7.66
N VAL A 266 3.03 -11.19 7.00
CA VAL A 266 4.12 -12.09 7.37
C VAL A 266 4.55 -11.83 8.81
N VAL A 267 4.86 -10.58 9.13
CA VAL A 267 5.35 -10.22 10.46
C VAL A 267 4.26 -10.39 11.54
N ALA A 268 3.02 -9.99 11.27
CA ALA A 268 1.92 -10.17 12.21
C ALA A 268 1.69 -11.65 12.56
N ALA A 269 1.75 -12.54 11.56
CA ALA A 269 1.62 -13.98 11.75
C ALA A 269 2.81 -14.57 12.54
N GLU A 270 4.03 -14.20 12.18
CA GLU A 270 5.25 -14.67 12.87
C GLU A 270 5.33 -14.18 14.33
N ARG A 271 4.82 -12.98 14.62
CA ARG A 271 4.77 -12.41 15.97
C ARG A 271 3.56 -12.90 16.79
N GLY A 272 2.60 -13.56 16.18
CA GLY A 272 1.43 -14.13 16.84
C GLY A 272 0.57 -13.11 17.57
N ILE A 273 0.46 -11.88 17.04
CA ILE A 273 -0.36 -10.81 17.64
C ILE A 273 -1.85 -11.14 17.53
N ASP A 274 -2.61 -10.74 18.55
CA ASP A 274 -4.04 -11.05 18.61
C ASP A 274 -4.88 -10.23 17.60
N VAL A 275 -6.16 -10.58 17.43
CA VAL A 275 -7.02 -9.97 16.39
C VAL A 275 -7.27 -8.46 16.61
N TRP A 276 -7.23 -7.95 17.86
CA TRP A 276 -7.33 -6.52 18.14
C TRP A 276 -6.04 -5.78 17.76
N GLU A 277 -4.90 -6.39 18.06
CA GLU A 277 -3.58 -5.89 17.64
C GLU A 277 -3.45 -5.90 16.11
N GLN A 278 -3.90 -6.98 15.45
CA GLN A 278 -3.98 -7.05 13.99
C GLN A 278 -4.89 -5.93 13.44
N GLY A 279 -6.09 -5.76 14.00
CA GLY A 279 -7.02 -4.70 13.60
C GLY A 279 -6.36 -3.31 13.67
N ARG A 280 -5.66 -3.01 14.77
CA ARG A 280 -4.92 -1.76 14.94
C ARG A 280 -3.75 -1.63 13.97
N LEU A 281 -2.94 -2.67 13.81
CA LEU A 281 -1.77 -2.65 12.94
C LEU A 281 -2.17 -2.38 11.49
N PHE A 282 -3.08 -3.17 10.94
CA PHE A 282 -3.50 -3.03 9.55
C PHE A 282 -4.24 -1.71 9.29
N ALA A 283 -5.01 -1.21 10.26
CA ALA A 283 -5.61 0.11 10.16
C ALA A 283 -4.54 1.20 10.06
N LEU A 284 -3.58 1.26 11.00
CA LEU A 284 -2.51 2.26 10.99
C LEU A 284 -1.65 2.20 9.72
N VAL A 285 -1.24 1.01 9.27
CA VAL A 285 -0.43 0.82 8.05
C VAL A 285 -1.19 1.36 6.83
N ASN A 286 -2.47 1.02 6.69
CA ASN A 286 -3.23 1.40 5.50
C ASN A 286 -3.70 2.86 5.54
N LEU A 287 -4.02 3.42 6.70
CA LEU A 287 -4.28 4.86 6.86
C LEU A 287 -3.03 5.68 6.47
N ALA A 288 -1.85 5.29 6.97
CA ALA A 288 -0.59 5.96 6.64
C ALA A 288 -0.21 5.84 5.16
N MET A 289 -0.43 4.69 4.52
CA MET A 289 -0.17 4.52 3.09
C MET A 289 -1.17 5.31 2.22
N ALA A 290 -2.44 5.38 2.59
CA ALA A 290 -3.41 6.20 1.88
C ALA A 290 -3.04 7.68 1.92
N ASP A 291 -2.69 8.20 3.10
CA ASP A 291 -2.17 9.55 3.26
C ASP A 291 -0.84 9.77 2.53
N GLY A 292 -0.02 8.73 2.45
CA GLY A 292 1.22 8.73 1.67
C GLY A 292 0.97 8.98 0.17
N PHE A 293 -0.06 8.37 -0.43
CA PHE A 293 -0.43 8.70 -1.81
C PHE A 293 -1.03 10.10 -1.94
N ILE A 294 -1.91 10.50 -1.03
CA ILE A 294 -2.51 11.84 -1.06
C ILE A 294 -1.42 12.91 -0.98
N ALA A 295 -0.54 12.83 0.02
CA ALA A 295 0.55 13.80 0.19
C ALA A 295 1.58 13.74 -0.95
N GLY A 296 1.92 12.54 -1.42
CA GLY A 296 2.81 12.35 -2.56
C GLY A 296 2.25 12.95 -3.85
N PHE A 297 0.96 12.75 -4.15
CA PHE A 297 0.31 13.34 -5.31
C PHE A 297 0.13 14.85 -5.18
N ASN A 298 -0.25 15.35 -4.01
CA ASN A 298 -0.29 16.77 -3.73
C ASN A 298 1.04 17.45 -4.04
N THR A 299 2.14 16.84 -3.61
CA THR A 299 3.49 17.36 -3.86
C THR A 299 3.88 17.26 -5.35
N ARG A 300 3.58 16.13 -6.02
CA ARG A 300 3.89 15.90 -7.44
C ARG A 300 3.22 16.91 -8.34
N TYR A 301 1.94 17.16 -8.14
CA TYR A 301 1.15 18.12 -8.92
C TYR A 301 1.28 19.56 -8.41
N THR A 302 2.12 19.81 -7.40
CA THR A 302 2.62 21.16 -7.04
C THR A 302 3.88 21.49 -7.81
N PHE A 303 4.84 20.55 -7.89
CA PHE A 303 6.15 20.80 -8.52
C PHE A 303 6.20 20.41 -10.00
N HIS A 304 5.34 19.51 -10.47
CA HIS A 304 5.25 19.06 -11.87
C HIS A 304 6.59 18.60 -12.46
N PHE A 305 7.50 18.08 -11.64
CA PHE A 305 8.88 17.81 -12.06
C PHE A 305 8.96 16.65 -13.06
N TRP A 306 9.79 16.81 -14.07
CA TRP A 306 9.98 15.85 -15.15
C TRP A 306 10.58 14.53 -14.67
N ARG A 307 10.36 13.48 -15.46
CA ARG A 307 10.94 12.15 -15.22
C ARG A 307 12.33 12.03 -15.79
N PRO A 308 13.19 11.12 -15.27
CA PRO A 308 14.51 10.87 -15.83
C PRO A 308 14.50 10.64 -17.34
N VAL A 309 13.53 9.90 -17.88
CA VAL A 309 13.45 9.64 -19.33
C VAL A 309 13.27 10.93 -20.14
N THR A 310 12.51 11.89 -19.67
CA THR A 310 12.34 13.18 -20.34
C THR A 310 13.59 14.03 -20.17
N ALA A 311 14.11 14.14 -18.96
CA ALA A 311 15.30 14.92 -18.63
C ALA A 311 16.54 14.45 -19.40
N ILE A 312 16.81 13.14 -19.39
CA ILE A 312 18.02 12.59 -20.03
C ILE A 312 17.96 12.75 -21.55
N ARG A 313 16.77 12.63 -22.15
CA ARG A 313 16.62 12.85 -23.60
C ARG A 313 16.78 14.31 -24.01
N ALA A 314 16.56 15.24 -23.10
CA ALA A 314 16.61 16.68 -23.34
C ALA A 314 17.65 17.39 -22.44
N GLY A 315 18.70 16.71 -22.02
CA GLY A 315 19.71 17.24 -21.10
C GLY A 315 20.42 18.49 -21.59
N ASP A 316 20.50 18.69 -22.90
CA ASP A 316 21.04 19.91 -23.53
C ASP A 316 20.15 21.16 -23.31
N THR A 317 18.97 21.01 -22.73
CA THR A 317 18.01 22.12 -22.52
C THR A 317 17.92 22.58 -21.05
N ASP A 318 18.52 21.87 -20.09
CA ASP A 318 18.40 22.18 -18.65
C ASP A 318 19.35 23.28 -18.15
N GLY A 319 20.32 23.65 -18.99
CA GLY A 319 21.28 24.73 -18.71
C GLY A 319 22.50 24.28 -17.89
N ASP A 320 22.68 22.98 -17.65
CA ASP A 320 23.82 22.42 -16.93
C ASP A 320 24.73 21.66 -17.91
N PRO A 321 25.99 22.08 -18.14
CA PRO A 321 26.91 21.41 -19.06
C PRO A 321 27.36 20.01 -18.59
N SER A 322 27.07 19.62 -17.34
CA SER A 322 27.40 18.30 -16.79
C SER A 322 26.30 17.25 -16.98
N THR A 323 25.16 17.64 -17.56
CA THR A 323 24.01 16.78 -17.87
C THR A 323 23.89 16.56 -19.37
N GLU A 324 24.79 15.75 -19.94
CA GLU A 324 24.79 15.44 -21.36
C GLU A 324 23.54 14.70 -21.82
N ALA A 325 22.88 15.17 -22.87
CA ALA A 325 21.67 14.55 -23.42
C ALA A 325 21.99 13.18 -24.08
N ASP A 326 21.03 12.26 -23.94
CA ASP A 326 20.95 11.01 -24.70
C ASP A 326 19.53 10.86 -25.27
N PRO A 327 19.27 11.29 -26.49
CA PRO A 327 17.94 11.27 -27.10
C PRO A 327 17.32 9.88 -27.24
N LEU A 328 18.15 8.81 -27.19
CA LEU A 328 17.70 7.42 -27.31
C LEU A 328 17.58 6.70 -25.96
N TRP A 329 17.92 7.37 -24.87
CA TRP A 329 17.87 6.77 -23.54
C TRP A 329 16.47 6.24 -23.20
N SER A 330 16.42 5.06 -22.62
CA SER A 330 15.18 4.41 -22.15
C SER A 330 15.39 3.85 -20.76
N THR A 331 14.33 3.85 -19.96
CA THR A 331 14.30 3.27 -18.62
C THR A 331 14.39 1.76 -18.63
N TYR A 332 14.86 1.17 -17.54
CA TYR A 332 14.86 -0.30 -17.38
C TYR A 332 13.44 -0.87 -17.23
N LEU A 333 12.57 -0.20 -16.46
CA LEU A 333 11.15 -0.55 -16.30
C LEU A 333 10.27 0.63 -16.71
N ASN A 334 8.99 0.36 -16.98
CA ASN A 334 8.07 1.40 -17.46
C ASN A 334 7.87 2.53 -16.46
N THR A 335 7.91 3.76 -16.98
CA THR A 335 7.68 4.97 -16.20
C THR A 335 6.19 5.24 -16.04
N PRO A 336 5.68 5.36 -14.81
CA PRO A 336 4.28 5.75 -14.58
C PRO A 336 3.98 7.15 -15.13
N ALA A 337 2.76 7.35 -15.65
CA ALA A 337 2.31 8.61 -16.24
C ALA A 337 1.93 9.67 -15.18
N ILE A 338 2.89 10.04 -14.35
CA ILE A 338 2.78 11.05 -13.29
C ILE A 338 4.12 11.78 -13.11
N PRO A 339 4.14 13.03 -12.64
CA PRO A 339 5.37 13.77 -12.34
C PRO A 339 6.31 13.01 -11.41
N ASP A 340 7.61 13.35 -11.42
CA ASP A 340 8.63 12.57 -10.71
C ASP A 340 8.60 12.71 -9.18
N TYR A 341 8.52 13.94 -8.67
CA TYR A 341 8.89 14.28 -7.30
C TYR A 341 7.70 14.46 -6.34
N PRO A 342 7.71 13.78 -5.17
CA PRO A 342 8.64 12.74 -4.72
C PRO A 342 8.25 11.34 -5.22
N SER A 343 9.11 10.33 -5.01
CA SER A 343 8.79 8.94 -5.30
C SER A 343 7.71 8.40 -4.37
N THR A 344 6.51 8.09 -4.87
CA THR A 344 5.42 7.54 -4.04
C THR A 344 5.71 6.12 -3.55
N HIS A 345 6.49 5.32 -4.25
CA HIS A 345 6.96 4.03 -3.72
C HIS A 345 7.80 4.23 -2.45
N SER A 346 8.70 5.23 -2.45
CA SER A 346 9.49 5.59 -1.26
C SER A 346 8.61 6.12 -0.13
N VAL A 347 7.61 6.96 -0.46
CA VAL A 347 6.66 7.51 0.53
C VAL A 347 5.89 6.38 1.22
N LEU A 348 5.26 5.50 0.44
CA LEU A 348 4.45 4.42 1.00
C LEU A 348 5.30 3.41 1.78
N GLY A 349 6.48 3.08 1.23
CA GLY A 349 7.41 2.18 1.89
C GLY A 349 7.85 2.69 3.25
N ALA A 350 8.25 3.96 3.32
CA ALA A 350 8.66 4.58 4.58
C ALA A 350 7.49 4.75 5.57
N ALA A 351 6.28 5.09 5.07
CA ALA A 351 5.11 5.21 5.93
C ALA A 351 4.73 3.87 6.59
N ALA A 352 4.73 2.79 5.81
CA ALA A 352 4.45 1.45 6.33
C ALA A 352 5.55 0.96 7.28
N ALA A 353 6.82 1.13 6.89
CA ALA A 353 7.97 0.74 7.73
C ALA A 353 7.98 1.45 9.08
N GLU A 354 7.72 2.76 9.10
CA GLU A 354 7.66 3.55 10.33
C GLU A 354 6.52 3.10 11.26
N VAL A 355 5.33 2.79 10.70
CA VAL A 355 4.22 2.24 11.48
C VAL A 355 4.59 0.88 12.06
N LEU A 356 5.15 -0.02 11.24
CA LEU A 356 5.56 -1.36 11.68
C LEU A 356 6.62 -1.30 12.78
N ALA A 357 7.68 -0.51 12.58
CA ALA A 357 8.74 -0.35 13.58
C ALA A 357 8.21 0.17 14.92
N ARG A 358 7.32 1.18 14.88
CA ARG A 358 6.71 1.73 16.10
C ARG A 358 5.71 0.81 16.76
N PHE A 359 4.95 0.05 15.97
CA PHE A 359 3.95 -0.87 16.49
C PHE A 359 4.60 -1.99 17.31
N PHE A 360 5.72 -2.51 16.82
CA PHE A 360 6.49 -3.56 17.50
C PHE A 360 7.56 -3.02 18.45
N ASP A 361 7.73 -1.70 18.53
CA ASP A 361 8.82 -1.03 19.27
C ASP A 361 10.21 -1.57 18.90
N ASP A 362 10.37 -2.04 17.66
CA ASP A 362 11.58 -2.65 17.13
C ASP A 362 11.63 -2.54 15.61
N ASP A 363 12.66 -1.90 15.06
CA ASP A 363 12.92 -1.86 13.62
C ASP A 363 13.66 -3.11 13.13
N ALA A 364 14.42 -3.77 14.00
CA ALA A 364 15.31 -4.89 13.63
C ALA A 364 14.58 -6.25 13.59
N ILE A 365 13.35 -6.25 13.11
CA ILE A 365 12.57 -7.48 12.90
C ILE A 365 12.93 -8.05 11.53
N ALA A 366 13.60 -9.19 11.53
CA ALA A 366 13.93 -9.91 10.29
C ALA A 366 12.69 -10.59 9.71
N PHE A 367 12.55 -10.54 8.39
CA PHE A 367 11.47 -11.21 7.66
C PHE A 367 11.89 -11.58 6.25
N THR A 368 11.17 -12.54 5.65
CA THR A 368 11.35 -12.95 4.25
C THR A 368 10.02 -12.82 3.52
N THR A 369 10.05 -12.27 2.31
CA THR A 369 8.86 -12.10 1.50
C THR A 369 9.16 -12.31 0.01
N THR A 370 8.13 -12.63 -0.77
CA THR A 370 8.25 -12.94 -2.20
C THR A 370 7.39 -11.97 -3.01
N SER A 371 7.94 -11.42 -4.10
CA SER A 371 7.23 -10.46 -4.95
C SER A 371 5.97 -11.03 -5.59
N GLY A 372 4.98 -10.17 -5.81
CA GLY A 372 3.80 -10.43 -6.63
C GLY A 372 4.00 -10.04 -8.10
N ALA A 373 2.89 -10.00 -8.84
CA ALA A 373 2.91 -9.53 -10.23
C ALA A 373 3.41 -8.06 -10.32
N PRO A 374 4.07 -7.67 -11.42
CA PRO A 374 4.27 -8.45 -12.65
C PRO A 374 5.48 -9.41 -12.63
N PHE A 375 6.42 -9.24 -11.68
CA PHE A 375 7.62 -10.06 -11.53
C PHE A 375 7.49 -10.99 -10.31
N ALA A 376 6.47 -11.84 -10.30
CA ALA A 376 6.20 -12.74 -9.20
C ALA A 376 7.32 -13.77 -8.96
N GLY A 377 7.53 -14.14 -7.70
CA GLY A 377 8.42 -15.26 -7.33
C GLY A 377 9.84 -14.87 -6.97
N ILE A 378 10.21 -13.58 -6.97
CA ILE A 378 11.51 -13.11 -6.45
C ILE A 378 11.41 -13.05 -4.93
N THR A 379 12.23 -13.84 -4.23
CA THR A 379 12.26 -13.85 -2.76
C THR A 379 13.40 -13.01 -2.23
N ARG A 380 13.12 -12.20 -1.21
CA ARG A 380 14.10 -11.35 -0.52
C ARG A 380 13.92 -11.43 0.99
N SER A 381 15.05 -11.37 1.71
CA SER A 381 15.10 -11.34 3.16
C SER A 381 15.64 -10.00 3.64
N PHE A 382 15.07 -9.48 4.69
CA PHE A 382 15.40 -8.19 5.29
C PHE A 382 15.71 -8.35 6.76
N THR A 383 16.59 -7.52 7.29
CA THR A 383 16.95 -7.49 8.71
C THR A 383 16.10 -6.47 9.50
N GLY A 384 15.29 -5.67 8.80
CA GLY A 384 14.42 -4.68 9.43
C GLY A 384 13.60 -3.89 8.42
N PHE A 385 12.63 -3.13 8.93
CA PHE A 385 11.66 -2.39 8.11
C PHE A 385 12.31 -1.20 7.40
N THR A 386 13.18 -0.45 8.10
CA THR A 386 13.91 0.68 7.50
C THR A 386 14.83 0.23 6.37
N GLN A 387 15.48 -0.94 6.50
CA GLN A 387 16.29 -1.51 5.43
C GLN A 387 15.44 -1.82 4.20
N ALA A 388 14.28 -2.46 4.39
CA ALA A 388 13.36 -2.76 3.30
C ALA A 388 12.84 -1.49 2.60
N ALA A 389 12.50 -0.44 3.37
CA ALA A 389 12.06 0.84 2.81
C ALA A 389 13.16 1.53 1.99
N ARG A 390 14.41 1.49 2.43
CA ARG A 390 15.55 2.02 1.68
C ARG A 390 15.78 1.26 0.37
N GLU A 391 15.74 -0.07 0.41
CA GLU A 391 15.87 -0.88 -0.79
C GLU A 391 14.72 -0.62 -1.76
N ASN A 392 13.49 -0.44 -1.27
CA ASN A 392 12.35 -0.04 -2.09
C ASN A 392 12.60 1.32 -2.77
N ALA A 393 13.18 2.29 -2.07
CA ALA A 393 13.56 3.59 -2.63
C ALA A 393 14.66 3.45 -3.69
N ASP A 394 15.72 2.71 -3.41
CA ASP A 394 16.83 2.43 -4.34
C ASP A 394 16.37 1.75 -5.62
N SER A 395 15.39 0.85 -5.50
CA SER A 395 14.79 0.14 -6.64
C SER A 395 14.29 1.09 -7.73
N ARG A 396 13.86 2.28 -7.35
CA ARG A 396 13.29 3.26 -8.29
C ARG A 396 14.36 3.92 -9.14
N VAL A 397 15.54 4.16 -8.57
CA VAL A 397 16.72 4.65 -9.33
C VAL A 397 17.23 3.52 -10.23
N PHE A 398 17.36 2.30 -9.73
CA PHE A 398 17.80 1.14 -10.51
C PHE A 398 16.86 0.82 -11.68
N ALA A 399 15.58 1.10 -11.52
CA ALA A 399 14.59 0.95 -12.58
C ALA A 399 14.60 2.11 -13.60
N GLY A 400 15.31 3.21 -13.33
CA GLY A 400 15.34 4.40 -14.19
C GLY A 400 14.13 5.32 -14.04
N LEU A 401 13.34 5.15 -12.99
CA LEU A 401 12.02 5.79 -12.86
C LEU A 401 12.04 7.11 -12.10
N HIS A 402 13.02 7.29 -11.19
CA HIS A 402 13.12 8.42 -10.29
C HIS A 402 14.56 8.89 -10.11
N PHE A 403 14.71 10.18 -9.88
CA PHE A 403 15.94 10.76 -9.36
C PHE A 403 16.16 10.38 -7.88
N ARG A 404 17.43 10.36 -7.44
CA ARG A 404 17.82 10.00 -6.07
C ARG A 404 17.15 10.90 -5.03
N THR A 405 17.16 12.22 -5.23
CA THR A 405 16.51 13.18 -4.33
C THR A 405 15.02 12.90 -4.21
N ALA A 406 14.32 12.59 -5.31
CA ALA A 406 12.90 12.22 -5.26
C ALA A 406 12.65 10.98 -4.37
N CYS A 407 13.58 10.03 -4.36
CA CYS A 407 13.51 8.84 -3.50
C CYS A 407 13.79 9.17 -2.04
N ASN A 408 14.81 9.97 -1.75
CA ASN A 408 15.19 10.35 -0.40
C ASN A 408 14.12 11.20 0.29
N ASP A 409 13.59 12.19 -0.42
CA ASP A 409 12.51 13.04 0.08
C ASP A 409 11.20 12.27 0.23
N GLY A 410 10.99 11.25 -0.62
CA GLY A 410 9.92 10.29 -0.45
C GLY A 410 10.04 9.49 0.84
N LEU A 411 11.22 9.00 1.19
CA LEU A 411 11.47 8.31 2.47
C LEU A 411 11.21 9.24 3.66
N TRP A 412 11.70 10.48 3.59
CA TRP A 412 11.48 11.47 4.64
C TRP A 412 9.99 11.77 4.83
N LEU A 413 9.26 12.06 3.74
CA LEU A 413 7.83 12.36 3.77
C LEU A 413 7.03 11.19 4.37
N GLY A 414 7.30 9.98 3.89
CA GLY A 414 6.62 8.76 4.36
C GLY A 414 6.86 8.51 5.84
N GLY A 415 8.11 8.62 6.32
CA GLY A 415 8.44 8.48 7.73
C GLY A 415 7.70 9.50 8.62
N ARG A 416 7.55 10.75 8.17
CA ARG A 416 6.76 11.78 8.88
C ARG A 416 5.28 11.40 8.96
N ILE A 417 4.71 10.87 7.88
CA ILE A 417 3.31 10.44 7.81
C ILE A 417 3.08 9.23 8.73
N GLY A 418 3.90 8.18 8.63
CA GLY A 418 3.78 6.98 9.47
C GLY A 418 3.88 7.30 10.95
N MET A 419 4.88 8.13 11.34
CA MET A 419 5.04 8.61 12.70
C MET A 419 3.80 9.38 13.19
N PHE A 420 3.26 10.27 12.36
CA PHE A 420 2.09 11.08 12.72
C PHE A 420 0.86 10.20 12.93
N ALA A 421 0.56 9.29 12.00
CA ALA A 421 -0.56 8.37 12.13
C ALA A 421 -0.45 7.52 13.42
N PHE A 422 0.70 6.91 13.68
CA PHE A 422 0.91 6.10 14.88
C PHE A 422 0.76 6.87 16.19
N ARG A 423 1.25 8.11 16.24
CA ARG A 423 1.23 8.92 17.47
C ARG A 423 -0.13 9.52 17.79
N HIS A 424 -0.95 9.76 16.79
CA HIS A 424 -2.19 10.55 16.97
C HIS A 424 -3.46 9.74 16.84
N TYR A 425 -3.42 8.52 16.27
CA TYR A 425 -4.60 7.72 15.99
C TYR A 425 -4.54 6.33 16.65
N LEU A 426 -5.70 5.79 16.93
CA LEU A 426 -5.92 4.41 17.41
C LEU A 426 -5.05 4.07 18.64
N LYS A 427 -4.88 5.02 19.55
CA LYS A 427 -4.09 4.83 20.76
C LYS A 427 -4.78 3.86 21.72
N PRO A 428 -4.01 3.15 22.59
CA PRO A 428 -4.60 2.36 23.65
C PRO A 428 -5.52 3.21 24.54
N VAL A 429 -6.73 2.73 24.82
CA VAL A 429 -7.61 3.34 25.82
C VAL A 429 -7.11 2.96 27.22
N ARG A 430 -7.16 3.91 28.15
CA ARG A 430 -6.70 3.74 29.52
C ARG A 430 -7.78 3.10 30.39
#